data_ac3e281f75a46ca911164fc9f9f3f3f6
#
_entry.id   ac3e281f75a46ca911164fc9f9f3f3f6
#
_cell.length_a   1.000
_cell.length_b   1.000
_cell.length_c   1.000
_cell.angle_alpha   90.00
_cell.angle_beta   90.00
_cell.angle_gamma   90.00
#
_symmetry.space_group_name_H-M   'P 1'
#
loop_
_entity.id
_entity.type
_entity.pdbx_description
1 polymer ?
#
loop_
_entity_poly.entity_id
_entity_poly.type
_entity_poly.pdbx_seq_one_letter_code
_entity_poly.pdbx_strand_id
1 'polypeptide(L)'
;KRATEFGVTTGLTFPRFLVPWRTRRFRSVNQPKTKVELSVNFQDRPYYRRTLSSAGITYQWTNNRYSSFSLRPVDINVVDVNRLDSTFLGKTTNKYLKNSFRTQFIGGLSFGYSYNNQRKNLGGNATNIRFNLETAGNLIDAVDRLFYARPKEGEPAKIFGIEYSQYFRTDLSVSRKIMLGEVSA
;
A
#
# COMPACT_ATOMS: atom_id res chain seq x y z
N LYS A 1 3.41 1.72 33.11
CA LYS A 1 3.77 0.73 32.09
C LYS A 1 4.38 1.47 30.90
N ARG A 2 5.61 1.11 30.50
CA ARG A 2 6.38 1.84 29.47
C ARG A 2 6.05 1.27 28.09
N ALA A 3 5.85 2.13 27.12
CA ALA A 3 5.70 1.76 25.71
C ALA A 3 6.91 2.33 24.95
N THR A 4 7.53 1.51 24.11
CA THR A 4 8.68 1.92 23.29
C THR A 4 8.38 1.56 21.84
N GLU A 5 8.69 2.48 20.94
CA GLU A 5 8.56 2.26 19.50
C GLU A 5 9.81 2.83 18.82
N PHE A 6 10.37 2.04 17.91
CA PHE A 6 11.54 2.42 17.11
C PHE A 6 11.35 1.93 15.69
N GLY A 7 11.55 2.82 14.72
CA GLY A 7 11.40 2.50 13.31
C GLY A 7 12.50 3.10 12.46
N VAL A 8 12.91 2.36 11.45
CA VAL A 8 13.83 2.79 10.39
C VAL A 8 13.17 2.60 9.05
N THR A 9 13.17 3.65 8.24
CA THR A 9 12.71 3.60 6.85
C THR A 9 13.82 4.10 5.95
N THR A 10 14.10 3.36 4.90
CA THR A 10 15.03 3.76 3.85
C THR A 10 14.37 3.67 2.50
N GLY A 11 14.74 4.57 1.58
CA GLY A 11 14.15 4.58 0.25
C GLY A 11 15.12 5.14 -0.78
N LEU A 12 15.10 4.54 -1.97
CA LEU A 12 15.86 4.97 -3.13
C LEU A 12 14.89 5.36 -4.24
N THR A 13 15.09 6.54 -4.82
CA THR A 13 14.30 7.01 -5.95
C THR A 13 15.18 7.16 -7.18
N PHE A 14 14.82 6.45 -8.24
CA PHE A 14 15.50 6.50 -9.53
C PHE A 14 14.65 7.30 -10.52
N PRO A 15 15.23 8.27 -11.28
CA PRO A 15 14.50 9.10 -12.25
C PRO A 15 14.22 8.35 -13.57
N ARG A 16 13.97 7.05 -13.50
CA ARG A 16 13.65 6.17 -14.62
C ARG A 16 12.90 4.94 -14.13
N PHE A 17 12.27 4.21 -15.05
CA PHE A 17 11.74 2.89 -14.72
C PHE A 17 12.86 1.85 -14.65
N LEU A 18 12.93 1.16 -13.52
CA LEU A 18 13.79 0.00 -13.33
C LEU A 18 12.99 -1.26 -13.69
N VAL A 19 12.94 -1.58 -14.97
CA VAL A 19 12.29 -2.79 -15.50
C VAL A 19 13.30 -3.57 -16.32
N PRO A 20 13.22 -4.92 -16.36
CA PRO A 20 14.19 -5.76 -17.05
C PRO A 20 14.15 -5.64 -18.59
N TRP A 21 13.15 -4.95 -19.13
CA TRP A 21 13.02 -4.72 -20.58
C TRP A 21 13.25 -3.25 -20.95
N ARG A 22 13.71 -3.00 -22.19
CA ARG A 22 14.01 -1.64 -22.67
C ARG A 22 12.71 -0.86 -22.90
N THR A 23 12.45 0.16 -22.08
CA THR A 23 11.30 1.08 -22.19
C THR A 23 11.67 2.31 -23.04
N ARG A 24 11.91 2.12 -24.34
CA ARG A 24 12.21 3.26 -25.25
C ARG A 24 11.01 4.21 -25.47
N ARG A 25 9.81 3.83 -25.07
CA ARG A 25 8.58 4.60 -25.31
C ARG A 25 8.28 5.69 -24.27
N PHE A 26 8.93 5.69 -23.14
CA PHE A 26 8.71 6.73 -22.13
C PHE A 26 9.64 7.91 -22.39
N ARG A 27 9.07 8.97 -22.99
CA ARG A 27 9.75 10.26 -23.17
C ARG A 27 9.99 10.93 -21.82
N SER A 28 11.01 11.77 -21.73
CA SER A 28 11.35 12.58 -20.55
C SER A 28 10.18 13.44 -20.01
N VAL A 29 9.21 13.78 -20.87
CA VAL A 29 7.97 14.50 -20.52
C VAL A 29 7.12 13.74 -19.49
N ASN A 30 7.18 12.43 -19.46
CA ASN A 30 6.36 11.59 -18.59
C ASN A 30 6.93 11.42 -17.17
N GLN A 31 8.10 11.99 -16.90
CA GLN A 31 8.79 11.97 -15.61
C GLN A 31 8.72 10.60 -14.90
N PRO A 32 9.19 9.51 -15.54
CA PRO A 32 9.12 8.19 -14.96
C PRO A 32 10.04 8.12 -13.73
N LYS A 33 9.54 7.55 -12.65
CA LYS A 33 10.29 7.34 -11.41
C LYS A 33 10.05 5.93 -10.90
N THR A 34 11.09 5.33 -10.36
CA THR A 34 10.99 4.10 -9.57
C THR A 34 11.41 4.41 -8.15
N LYS A 35 10.57 4.09 -7.20
CA LYS A 35 10.87 4.21 -5.77
C LYS A 35 10.93 2.82 -5.16
N VAL A 36 12.04 2.50 -4.51
CA VAL A 36 12.22 1.27 -3.74
C VAL A 36 12.26 1.68 -2.27
N GLU A 37 11.42 1.08 -1.46
CA GLU A 37 11.27 1.40 -0.03
C GLU A 37 11.40 0.15 0.81
N LEU A 38 12.12 0.28 1.91
CA LEU A 38 12.25 -0.72 2.95
C LEU A 38 11.99 -0.05 4.30
N SER A 39 11.18 -0.67 5.14
CA SER A 39 10.99 -0.19 6.50
C SER A 39 10.90 -1.33 7.50
N VAL A 40 11.40 -1.07 8.70
CA VAL A 40 11.27 -1.95 9.85
C VAL A 40 10.85 -1.09 11.03
N ASN A 41 9.76 -1.49 11.68
CA ASN A 41 9.24 -0.83 12.87
C ASN A 41 9.10 -1.86 13.99
N PHE A 42 9.71 -1.58 15.10
CA PHE A 42 9.66 -2.39 16.32
C PHE A 42 8.78 -1.70 17.36
N GLN A 43 7.78 -2.41 17.85
CA GLN A 43 6.85 -1.92 18.87
C GLN A 43 6.87 -2.82 20.09
N ASP A 44 7.29 -2.27 21.23
CA ASP A 44 7.21 -2.92 22.54
C ASP A 44 6.15 -2.21 23.39
N ARG A 45 5.04 -2.86 23.59
CA ARG A 45 3.90 -2.40 24.38
C ARG A 45 3.72 -3.32 25.60
N PRO A 46 3.07 -2.86 26.68
CA PRO A 46 2.89 -3.67 27.89
C PRO A 46 2.24 -5.04 27.65
N TYR A 47 1.40 -5.15 26.61
CA TYR A 47 0.60 -6.35 26.33
C TYR A 47 1.08 -7.13 25.13
N TYR A 48 1.90 -6.53 24.24
CA TYR A 48 2.43 -7.19 23.06
C TYR A 48 3.76 -6.59 22.60
N ARG A 49 4.52 -7.40 21.90
CA ARG A 49 5.73 -6.99 21.18
C ARG A 49 5.58 -7.46 19.74
N ARG A 50 5.72 -6.56 18.78
CA ARG A 50 5.63 -6.89 17.37
C ARG A 50 6.67 -6.14 16.54
N THR A 51 7.09 -6.79 15.47
CA THR A 51 7.94 -6.21 14.42
C THR A 51 7.12 -6.09 13.14
N LEU A 52 7.11 -4.91 12.56
CA LEU A 52 6.49 -4.67 11.27
C LEU A 52 7.61 -4.41 10.27
N SER A 53 7.70 -5.25 9.24
CA SER A 53 8.67 -5.10 8.15
C SER A 53 7.92 -4.86 6.85
N SER A 54 8.32 -3.87 6.07
CA SER A 54 7.73 -3.63 4.77
C SER A 54 8.78 -3.45 3.69
N ALA A 55 8.47 -3.92 2.49
CA ALA A 55 9.28 -3.74 1.29
C ALA A 55 8.36 -3.46 0.10
N GLY A 56 8.71 -2.46 -0.71
CA GLY A 56 7.89 -2.12 -1.86
C GLY A 56 8.65 -1.49 -2.99
N ILE A 57 8.14 -1.71 -4.21
CA ILE A 57 8.61 -1.07 -5.43
C ILE A 57 7.43 -0.31 -6.04
N THR A 58 7.61 0.99 -6.25
CA THR A 58 6.58 1.86 -6.82
C THR A 58 7.09 2.50 -8.11
N TYR A 59 6.33 2.36 -9.18
CA TYR A 59 6.51 3.08 -10.43
C TYR A 59 5.57 4.27 -10.47
N GLN A 60 6.10 5.45 -10.76
CA GLN A 60 5.32 6.67 -10.86
C GLN A 60 5.61 7.36 -12.19
N TRP A 61 4.58 7.91 -12.83
CA TRP A 61 4.71 8.68 -14.07
C TRP A 61 3.58 9.69 -14.21
N THR A 62 3.79 10.67 -15.07
CA THR A 62 2.78 11.65 -15.46
C THR A 62 2.50 11.52 -16.95
N ASN A 63 1.24 11.52 -17.35
CA ASN A 63 0.87 11.55 -18.76
C ASN A 63 0.79 12.99 -19.29
N ASN A 64 0.33 13.90 -18.43
CA ASN A 64 0.26 15.32 -18.70
C ASN A 64 0.44 16.10 -17.39
N ARG A 65 0.33 17.44 -17.44
CA ARG A 65 0.49 18.32 -16.26
C ARG A 65 -0.52 18.07 -15.14
N TYR A 66 -1.63 17.39 -15.45
CA TYR A 66 -2.75 17.23 -14.54
C TYR A 66 -2.91 15.79 -14.04
N SER A 67 -2.41 14.81 -14.80
CA SER A 67 -2.64 13.39 -14.55
C SER A 67 -1.36 12.70 -14.12
N SER A 68 -1.37 12.07 -12.98
CA SER A 68 -0.29 11.24 -12.45
C SER A 68 -0.78 9.83 -12.14
N PHE A 69 0.09 8.89 -12.34
CA PHE A 69 -0.15 7.47 -12.13
C PHE A 69 0.88 6.90 -11.17
N SER A 70 0.48 5.96 -10.38
CA SER A 70 1.36 5.16 -9.53
C SER A 70 0.96 3.69 -9.64
N LEU A 71 1.94 2.83 -9.82
CA LEU A 71 1.77 1.38 -9.82
C LEU A 71 2.77 0.79 -8.83
N ARG A 72 2.29 0.09 -7.83
CA ARG A 72 3.11 -0.67 -6.88
C ARG A 72 2.86 -2.16 -7.10
N PRO A 73 3.65 -2.81 -7.98
CA PRO A 73 3.47 -4.22 -8.29
C PRO A 73 3.91 -5.15 -7.16
N VAL A 74 4.78 -4.66 -6.29
CA VAL A 74 5.28 -5.39 -5.12
C VAL A 74 5.10 -4.50 -3.90
N ASP A 75 4.25 -4.94 -2.99
CA ASP A 75 4.01 -4.35 -1.68
C ASP A 75 3.93 -5.48 -0.66
N ILE A 76 5.02 -5.70 0.06
CA ILE A 76 5.15 -6.78 1.01
C ILE A 76 5.15 -6.17 2.41
N ASN A 77 4.23 -6.62 3.25
CA ASN A 77 4.15 -6.22 4.64
C ASN A 77 4.10 -7.49 5.51
N VAL A 78 5.04 -7.60 6.43
CA VAL A 78 5.14 -8.71 7.38
C VAL A 78 4.94 -8.15 8.77
N VAL A 79 3.95 -8.67 9.46
CA VAL A 79 3.71 -8.40 10.87
C VAL A 79 4.11 -9.64 11.64
N ASP A 80 5.17 -9.54 12.43
CA ASP A 80 5.62 -10.62 13.30
C ASP A 80 5.33 -10.27 14.77
N VAL A 81 4.56 -11.12 15.44
CA VAL A 81 4.17 -10.93 16.85
C VAL A 81 5.01 -11.83 17.72
N ASN A 82 6.08 -11.24 18.29
CA ASN A 82 7.07 -11.98 19.09
C ASN A 82 6.60 -12.27 20.51
N ARG A 83 5.71 -11.44 21.06
CA ARG A 83 5.16 -11.61 22.41
C ARG A 83 3.72 -11.09 22.46
N LEU A 84 2.87 -11.87 23.10
CA LEU A 84 1.48 -11.52 23.32
C LEU A 84 1.05 -12.01 24.71
N ASP A 85 0.47 -11.14 25.51
CA ASP A 85 -0.06 -11.48 26.83
C ASP A 85 -1.38 -12.25 26.69
N SER A 86 -1.38 -13.51 27.11
CA SER A 86 -2.56 -14.38 27.07
C SER A 86 -3.73 -13.85 27.89
N THR A 87 -3.44 -13.14 28.98
CA THR A 87 -4.46 -12.51 29.84
C THR A 87 -5.22 -11.41 29.09
N PHE A 88 -4.52 -10.66 28.24
CA PHE A 88 -5.12 -9.63 27.39
C PHE A 88 -6.06 -10.25 26.33
N LEU A 89 -5.64 -11.33 25.70
CA LEU A 89 -6.47 -12.05 24.71
C LEU A 89 -7.71 -12.68 25.35
N GLY A 90 -7.60 -13.22 26.56
CA GLY A 90 -8.71 -13.81 27.27
C GLY A 90 -9.84 -12.83 27.61
N LYS A 91 -9.48 -11.57 27.93
CA LYS A 91 -10.41 -10.49 28.23
C LYS A 91 -11.04 -9.85 27.00
N THR A 92 -10.51 -10.10 25.82
CA THR A 92 -10.98 -9.49 24.57
C THR A 92 -11.98 -10.40 23.88
N THR A 93 -13.24 -10.01 23.87
CA THR A 93 -14.34 -10.73 23.18
C THR A 93 -14.32 -10.46 21.65
N ASN A 94 -13.67 -9.39 21.21
CA ASN A 94 -13.66 -9.00 19.80
C ASN A 94 -12.72 -9.88 18.97
N LYS A 95 -13.29 -10.70 18.07
CA LYS A 95 -12.59 -11.61 17.16
C LYS A 95 -11.65 -10.88 16.19
N TYR A 96 -12.03 -9.68 15.72
CA TYR A 96 -11.19 -8.88 14.83
C TYR A 96 -9.92 -8.41 15.54
N LEU A 97 -10.04 -8.01 16.80
CA LEU A 97 -8.90 -7.59 17.60
C LEU A 97 -7.94 -8.77 17.87
N LYS A 98 -8.48 -9.96 18.14
CA LYS A 98 -7.65 -11.18 18.29
C LYS A 98 -6.86 -11.51 17.01
N ASN A 99 -7.48 -11.36 15.86
CA ASN A 99 -6.85 -11.64 14.57
C ASN A 99 -5.76 -10.60 14.22
N SER A 100 -5.90 -9.35 14.68
CA SER A 100 -4.89 -8.31 14.42
C SER A 100 -3.56 -8.52 15.16
N PHE A 101 -3.52 -9.45 16.12
CA PHE A 101 -2.30 -9.86 16.85
C PHE A 101 -1.71 -11.19 16.36
N ARG A 102 -2.04 -11.62 15.16
CA ARG A 102 -1.40 -12.79 14.53
C ARG A 102 -0.24 -12.35 13.66
N THR A 103 0.75 -13.21 13.56
CA THR A 103 1.77 -13.08 12.51
C THR A 103 1.11 -13.22 11.15
N GLN A 104 1.25 -12.20 10.30
CA GLN A 104 0.59 -12.12 9.00
C GLN A 104 1.57 -11.67 7.93
N PHE A 105 1.41 -12.26 6.76
CA PHE A 105 2.05 -11.82 5.54
C PHE A 105 1.00 -11.17 4.63
N ILE A 106 1.27 -9.95 4.19
CA ILE A 106 0.40 -9.21 3.29
C ILE A 106 1.23 -8.85 2.06
N GLY A 107 1.00 -9.56 0.99
CA GLY A 107 1.61 -9.27 -0.31
C GLY A 107 0.55 -8.69 -1.24
N GLY A 108 0.78 -7.48 -1.75
CA GLY A 108 -0.20 -6.74 -2.51
C GLY A 108 0.32 -6.11 -3.79
N LEU A 109 -0.64 -5.65 -4.59
CA LEU A 109 -0.46 -4.78 -5.73
C LEU A 109 -1.38 -3.59 -5.55
N SER A 110 -0.88 -2.39 -5.82
CA SER A 110 -1.73 -1.20 -5.82
C SER A 110 -1.53 -0.35 -7.08
N PHE A 111 -2.63 0.26 -7.51
CA PHE A 111 -2.66 1.21 -8.62
C PHE A 111 -3.34 2.49 -8.16
N GLY A 112 -2.71 3.62 -8.43
CA GLY A 112 -3.24 4.94 -8.12
C GLY A 112 -3.29 5.83 -9.37
N TYR A 113 -4.38 6.57 -9.50
CA TYR A 113 -4.56 7.62 -10.48
C TYR A 113 -4.94 8.91 -9.77
N SER A 114 -4.30 10.01 -10.14
CA SER A 114 -4.65 11.33 -9.63
C SER A 114 -4.71 12.34 -10.76
N TYR A 115 -5.86 13.02 -10.85
CA TYR A 115 -6.07 14.16 -11.74
C TYR A 115 -6.25 15.42 -10.89
N ASN A 116 -5.49 16.47 -11.19
CA ASN A 116 -5.58 17.75 -10.49
C ASN A 116 -5.29 18.91 -11.46
N ASN A 117 -6.31 19.71 -11.76
CA ASN A 117 -6.18 20.87 -12.64
C ASN A 117 -5.95 22.20 -11.90
N GLN A 118 -5.83 22.19 -10.59
CA GLN A 118 -5.67 23.38 -9.75
C GLN A 118 -4.40 24.19 -10.09
N ARG A 119 -3.36 23.51 -10.58
CA ARG A 119 -2.07 24.16 -10.94
C ARG A 119 -2.17 25.22 -12.04
N LYS A 120 -3.22 25.19 -12.87
CA LYS A 120 -3.41 26.15 -13.96
C LYS A 120 -4.30 27.33 -13.55
N ASN A 121 -5.19 27.12 -12.60
CA ASN A 121 -6.21 28.09 -12.22
C ASN A 121 -6.01 28.55 -10.78
N LEU A 122 -5.00 29.38 -10.55
CA LEU A 122 -4.72 30.00 -9.24
C LEU A 122 -5.88 30.86 -8.70
N GLY A 123 -6.87 31.16 -9.50
CA GLY A 123 -8.07 31.92 -9.14
C GLY A 123 -9.36 31.38 -9.73
N GLY A 124 -9.38 30.13 -10.24
CA GLY A 124 -10.54 29.57 -10.95
C GLY A 124 -11.05 28.24 -10.39
N ASN A 125 -12.02 27.67 -11.09
CA ASN A 125 -12.58 26.36 -10.78
C ASN A 125 -11.51 25.27 -10.84
N ALA A 126 -11.41 24.46 -9.81
CA ALA A 126 -10.46 23.35 -9.72
C ALA A 126 -11.18 22.02 -9.48
N THR A 127 -10.73 20.99 -10.16
CA THR A 127 -11.22 19.63 -10.00
C THR A 127 -10.06 18.73 -9.60
N ASN A 128 -10.24 17.92 -8.56
CA ASN A 128 -9.30 16.91 -8.13
C ASN A 128 -10.03 15.56 -8.07
N ILE A 129 -9.50 14.57 -8.78
CA ILE A 129 -10.00 13.21 -8.80
C ILE A 129 -8.86 12.30 -8.37
N ARG A 130 -9.12 11.43 -7.39
CA ARG A 130 -8.20 10.39 -6.98
C ARG A 130 -8.91 9.05 -7.04
N PHE A 131 -8.27 8.10 -7.67
CA PHE A 131 -8.71 6.73 -7.73
C PHE A 131 -7.57 5.84 -7.25
N ASN A 132 -7.85 4.97 -6.28
CA ASN A 132 -6.92 3.97 -5.78
C ASN A 132 -7.57 2.60 -5.85
N LEU A 133 -6.80 1.64 -6.32
CA LEU A 133 -7.14 0.23 -6.35
C LEU A 133 -6.03 -0.53 -5.63
N GLU A 134 -6.39 -1.36 -4.68
CA GLU A 134 -5.47 -2.18 -3.91
C GLU A 134 -5.99 -3.61 -3.84
N THR A 135 -5.10 -4.56 -4.07
CA THR A 135 -5.40 -5.98 -3.90
C THR A 135 -4.26 -6.66 -3.18
N ALA A 136 -4.57 -7.47 -2.20
CA ALA A 136 -3.60 -8.30 -1.49
C ALA A 136 -3.98 -9.77 -1.56
N GLY A 137 -2.98 -10.64 -1.56
CA GLY A 137 -3.14 -12.09 -1.57
C GLY A 137 -3.61 -12.68 -2.91
N ASN A 138 -4.38 -11.95 -3.71
CA ASN A 138 -4.95 -12.48 -4.95
C ASN A 138 -3.91 -12.81 -6.02
N LEU A 139 -2.84 -12.00 -6.13
CA LEU A 139 -1.71 -12.31 -7.03
C LEU A 139 -0.94 -13.54 -6.57
N ILE A 140 -0.77 -13.67 -5.28
CA ILE A 140 -0.08 -14.78 -4.65
C ILE A 140 -0.87 -16.06 -4.88
N ASP A 141 -2.18 -16.03 -4.68
CA ASP A 141 -3.09 -17.13 -4.96
C ASP A 141 -3.07 -17.54 -6.45
N ALA A 142 -3.02 -16.55 -7.35
CA ALA A 142 -2.90 -16.80 -8.78
C ALA A 142 -1.58 -17.47 -9.15
N VAL A 143 -0.47 -17.04 -8.57
CA VAL A 143 0.87 -17.64 -8.77
C VAL A 143 0.92 -19.04 -8.17
N ASP A 144 0.36 -19.22 -6.98
CA ASP A 144 0.32 -20.52 -6.30
C ASP A 144 -0.48 -21.55 -7.12
N ARG A 145 -1.61 -21.13 -7.68
CA ARG A 145 -2.43 -21.96 -8.60
C ARG A 145 -1.73 -22.31 -9.91
N LEU A 146 -0.82 -21.47 -10.38
CA LEU A 146 -0.07 -21.67 -11.64
C LEU A 146 1.11 -22.62 -11.45
N PHE A 147 1.79 -22.57 -10.30
CA PHE A 147 3.06 -23.25 -10.07
C PHE A 147 3.00 -24.39 -9.04
N TYR A 148 1.99 -24.40 -8.16
CA TYR A 148 1.83 -25.40 -7.10
C TYR A 148 0.45 -26.06 -7.16
N ALA A 149 0.37 -27.31 -6.74
CA ALA A 149 -0.90 -28.04 -6.65
C ALA A 149 -1.84 -27.35 -5.64
N ARG A 150 -3.13 -27.31 -5.98
CA ARG A 150 -4.18 -26.65 -5.19
C ARG A 150 -4.08 -26.98 -3.69
N PRO A 151 -4.20 -25.98 -2.79
CA PRO A 151 -4.44 -26.25 -1.37
C PRO A 151 -5.70 -27.10 -1.22
N LYS A 152 -5.69 -28.03 -0.27
CA LYS A 152 -6.90 -28.81 0.05
C LYS A 152 -8.01 -27.87 0.50
N GLU A 153 -9.23 -28.12 0.05
CA GLU A 153 -10.41 -27.35 0.48
C GLU A 153 -10.46 -27.26 2.01
N GLY A 154 -10.47 -26.02 2.54
CA GLY A 154 -10.59 -25.75 3.97
C GLY A 154 -9.30 -25.39 4.70
N GLU A 155 -8.13 -25.48 4.07
CA GLU A 155 -6.88 -24.98 4.69
C GLU A 155 -6.63 -23.53 4.32
N PRO A 156 -6.24 -22.66 5.31
CA PRO A 156 -5.85 -21.29 5.01
C PRO A 156 -4.59 -21.29 4.12
N ALA A 157 -4.60 -20.47 3.10
CA ALA A 157 -3.49 -20.35 2.19
C ALA A 157 -2.26 -19.77 2.92
N LYS A 158 -1.10 -20.43 2.77
CA LYS A 158 0.13 -20.10 3.49
C LYS A 158 1.28 -19.89 2.51
N ILE A 159 2.09 -18.84 2.75
CA ILE A 159 3.37 -18.63 2.11
C ILE A 159 4.47 -18.65 3.17
N PHE A 160 5.53 -19.40 2.94
CA PHE A 160 6.59 -19.61 3.93
C PHE A 160 6.07 -20.04 5.30
N GLY A 161 4.94 -20.78 5.35
CA GLY A 161 4.31 -21.22 6.59
C GLY A 161 3.47 -20.15 7.32
N ILE A 162 3.34 -18.94 6.76
CA ILE A 162 2.56 -17.83 7.35
C ILE A 162 1.27 -17.67 6.56
N GLU A 163 0.15 -17.54 7.28
CA GLU A 163 -1.16 -17.24 6.68
C GLU A 163 -1.12 -15.85 6.00
N TYR A 164 -1.63 -15.73 4.78
CA TYR A 164 -1.73 -14.46 4.10
C TYR A 164 -3.18 -13.98 3.97
N SER A 165 -3.33 -12.67 4.08
CA SER A 165 -4.63 -12.02 3.97
C SER A 165 -4.97 -11.74 2.51
N GLN A 166 -6.21 -12.02 2.12
CA GLN A 166 -6.76 -11.67 0.80
C GLN A 166 -7.77 -10.54 0.98
N TYR A 167 -7.59 -9.45 0.23
CA TYR A 167 -8.58 -8.39 0.16
C TYR A 167 -8.51 -7.63 -1.17
N PHE A 168 -9.58 -6.94 -1.45
CA PHE A 168 -9.69 -6.01 -2.55
C PHE A 168 -10.28 -4.70 -2.00
N ARG A 169 -9.63 -3.59 -2.33
CA ARG A 169 -10.05 -2.27 -1.89
C ARG A 169 -10.03 -1.29 -3.04
N THR A 170 -11.09 -0.51 -3.16
CA THR A 170 -11.20 0.56 -4.14
C THR A 170 -11.62 1.83 -3.43
N ASP A 171 -10.88 2.92 -3.66
CA ASP A 171 -11.19 4.24 -3.14
C ASP A 171 -11.32 5.22 -4.30
N LEU A 172 -12.42 5.95 -4.37
CA LEU A 172 -12.65 7.04 -5.31
C LEU A 172 -12.96 8.33 -4.54
N SER A 173 -12.19 9.36 -4.79
CA SER A 173 -12.41 10.69 -4.21
C SER A 173 -12.50 11.72 -5.33
N VAL A 174 -13.57 12.48 -5.34
CA VAL A 174 -13.79 13.58 -6.29
C VAL A 174 -14.07 14.84 -5.50
N SER A 175 -13.27 15.86 -5.73
CA SER A 175 -13.49 17.18 -5.13
C SER A 175 -13.47 18.26 -6.20
N ARG A 176 -14.38 19.21 -6.12
CA ARG A 176 -14.47 20.35 -7.01
C ARG A 176 -14.53 21.65 -6.21
N LYS A 177 -13.61 22.57 -6.50
CA LYS A 177 -13.64 23.94 -6.03
C LYS A 177 -14.30 24.79 -7.10
N ILE A 178 -15.35 25.53 -6.73
CA ILE A 178 -16.04 26.48 -7.60
C ILE A 178 -15.82 27.86 -6.98
N MET A 179 -15.29 28.78 -7.77
CA MET A 179 -15.25 30.20 -7.40
C MET A 179 -16.59 30.80 -7.78
N LEU A 180 -17.38 31.18 -6.78
CA LEU A 180 -18.51 32.07 -6.93
C LEU A 180 -17.92 33.48 -7.06
N GLY A 181 -18.11 34.13 -8.22
CA GLY A 181 -17.56 35.45 -8.47
C GLY A 181 -17.87 36.43 -7.32
N GLU A 182 -16.96 37.35 -7.05
CA GLU A 182 -17.21 38.45 -6.14
C GLU A 182 -18.48 39.18 -6.61
N VAL A 183 -19.52 39.15 -5.79
CA VAL A 183 -20.61 40.09 -5.90
C VAL A 183 -20.05 41.40 -5.45
N SER A 184 -19.56 42.22 -6.40
CA SER A 184 -19.28 43.65 -6.14
C SER A 184 -20.63 44.32 -5.86
N ALA A 185 -20.85 44.65 -4.58
CA ALA A 185 -21.90 45.54 -4.15
C ALA A 185 -21.55 47.00 -4.52
#